data_7a15e40ebe7c6816142139cef85fee1d
#
_entry.id   7a15e40ebe7c6816142139cef85fee1d
#
_cell.length_a   1.000
_cell.length_b   1.000
_cell.length_c   1.000
_cell.angle_alpha   90.00
_cell.angle_beta   90.00
_cell.angle_gamma   90.00
#
_symmetry.space_group_name_H-M   'P 1'
#
loop_
_entity.id
_entity.type
_entity.pdbx_description
1 polymer ?
#
loop_
_entity_poly.entity_id
_entity_poly.type
_entity_poly.pdbx_seq_one_letter_code
_entity_poly.pdbx_strand_id
1 'polypeptide(L)'
;MDYRKQLDEALAIAKDTKSFEFGNDVLGLAPELFRKNFGEKAALVVADNNTWKAAGEAVTKHIQDAGIECRTYIFPEEEFHAEFEFVDRVDKILDSYDAIPVAVGSGVINDLCKLAAFHHEKPYMVVATAASVDGYASSGAVVTKDGAKINIETHAPKVILADNKVLAAAPKEMTAAGYGDLAAKVTS
;
A
#
# COMPACT_ATOMS: atom_id res chain seq x y z
N MET A 1 -4.32 4.29 -27.16
CA MET A 1 -5.08 4.75 -25.99
C MET A 1 -4.08 5.43 -25.07
N ASP A 2 -4.32 6.69 -24.68
CA ASP A 2 -3.41 7.43 -23.78
C ASP A 2 -3.81 7.17 -22.33
N TYR A 3 -3.22 6.12 -21.76
CA TYR A 3 -3.51 5.71 -20.37
C TYR A 3 -3.10 6.76 -19.34
N ARG A 4 -2.05 7.57 -19.61
CA ARG A 4 -1.62 8.62 -18.69
C ARG A 4 -2.69 9.69 -18.59
N LYS A 5 -3.23 10.16 -19.71
CA LYS A 5 -4.30 11.14 -19.74
C LYS A 5 -5.55 10.65 -18.99
N GLN A 6 -5.94 9.38 -19.19
CA GLN A 6 -7.07 8.79 -18.47
C GLN A 6 -6.83 8.73 -16.95
N LEU A 7 -5.61 8.40 -16.54
CA LEU A 7 -5.22 8.40 -15.13
C LEU A 7 -5.30 9.81 -14.53
N ASP A 8 -4.76 10.81 -15.23
CA ASP A 8 -4.80 12.21 -14.77
C ASP A 8 -6.24 12.71 -14.63
N GLU A 9 -7.12 12.38 -15.58
CA GLU A 9 -8.55 12.70 -15.50
C GLU A 9 -9.22 12.01 -14.30
N ALA A 10 -8.90 10.73 -14.04
CA ALA A 10 -9.41 9.99 -12.89
C ALA A 10 -8.92 10.58 -11.56
N LEU A 11 -7.63 10.93 -11.46
CA LEU A 11 -7.05 11.54 -10.26
C LEU A 11 -7.65 12.93 -9.96
N ALA A 12 -8.03 13.68 -11.00
CA ALA A 12 -8.63 14.99 -10.84
C ALA A 12 -9.98 14.94 -10.10
N ILE A 13 -10.73 13.86 -10.25
CA ILE A 13 -12.04 13.67 -9.61
C ILE A 13 -11.98 12.74 -8.39
N ALA A 14 -10.87 12.03 -8.18
CA ALA A 14 -10.72 11.11 -7.05
C ALA A 14 -10.79 11.85 -5.71
N LYS A 15 -11.58 11.31 -4.77
CA LYS A 15 -11.76 11.89 -3.45
C LYS A 15 -10.48 11.79 -2.61
N ASP A 16 -9.90 10.61 -2.51
CA ASP A 16 -8.82 10.28 -1.58
C ASP A 16 -7.45 10.23 -2.27
N THR A 17 -7.34 9.49 -3.38
CA THR A 17 -6.08 9.30 -4.10
C THR A 17 -5.70 10.56 -4.87
N LYS A 18 -4.50 11.09 -4.59
CA LYS A 18 -3.99 12.34 -5.18
C LYS A 18 -2.75 12.15 -6.05
N SER A 19 -2.09 11.03 -5.91
CA SER A 19 -0.92 10.66 -6.74
C SER A 19 -0.94 9.17 -7.02
N PHE A 20 -0.77 8.83 -8.31
CA PHE A 20 -0.56 7.47 -8.75
C PHE A 20 0.56 7.46 -9.78
N GLU A 21 1.69 6.85 -9.43
CA GLU A 21 2.82 6.70 -10.33
C GLU A 21 3.10 5.22 -10.59
N PHE A 22 3.33 4.91 -11.86
CA PHE A 22 3.73 3.58 -12.30
C PHE A 22 4.74 3.67 -13.44
N GLY A 23 5.62 2.70 -13.51
CA GLY A 23 6.67 2.65 -14.54
C GLY A 23 7.75 1.63 -14.19
N ASN A 24 8.86 1.70 -14.91
CA ASN A 24 10.03 0.90 -14.61
C ASN A 24 11.02 1.73 -13.79
N ASP A 25 11.61 1.13 -12.75
CA ASP A 25 12.61 1.77 -11.89
C ASP A 25 12.10 3.06 -11.21
N VAL A 26 10.84 3.06 -10.79
CA VAL A 26 10.18 4.24 -10.19
C VAL A 26 10.19 4.26 -8.66
N LEU A 27 10.75 3.26 -7.98
CA LEU A 27 10.80 3.25 -6.51
C LEU A 27 11.51 4.49 -5.93
N GLY A 28 12.49 5.05 -6.67
CA GLY A 28 13.18 6.28 -6.30
C GLY A 28 12.29 7.52 -6.23
N LEU A 29 11.06 7.48 -6.75
CA LEU A 29 10.08 8.57 -6.64
C LEU A 29 9.36 8.58 -5.28
N ALA A 30 9.51 7.54 -4.47
CA ALA A 30 8.82 7.43 -3.18
C ALA A 30 8.98 8.66 -2.29
N PRO A 31 10.19 9.23 -2.05
CA PRO A 31 10.34 10.40 -1.20
C PRO A 31 9.71 11.67 -1.79
N GLU A 32 9.77 11.87 -3.09
CA GLU A 32 9.13 13.01 -3.75
C GLU A 32 7.61 12.96 -3.59
N LEU A 33 7.03 11.80 -3.90
CA LEU A 33 5.59 11.54 -3.76
C LEU A 33 5.15 11.67 -2.30
N PHE A 34 5.97 11.19 -1.36
CA PHE A 34 5.70 11.30 0.07
C PHE A 34 5.65 12.77 0.49
N ARG A 35 6.70 13.55 0.23
CA ARG A 35 6.73 14.98 0.59
C ARG A 35 5.62 15.80 -0.06
N LYS A 36 5.37 15.59 -1.35
CA LYS A 36 4.29 16.27 -2.08
C LYS A 36 2.94 16.10 -1.40
N ASN A 37 2.66 14.94 -0.83
CA ASN A 37 1.34 14.60 -0.31
C ASN A 37 1.22 14.70 1.22
N PHE A 38 2.32 14.58 1.95
CA PHE A 38 2.31 14.51 3.42
C PHE A 38 3.22 15.55 4.10
N GLY A 39 3.97 16.34 3.31
CA GLY A 39 4.90 17.34 3.84
C GLY A 39 6.08 16.72 4.58
N GLU A 40 6.45 17.31 5.70
CA GLU A 40 7.60 16.88 6.53
C GLU A 40 7.21 15.85 7.62
N LYS A 41 6.14 15.09 7.40
CA LYS A 41 5.74 14.02 8.32
C LYS A 41 6.77 12.89 8.29
N ALA A 42 6.89 12.17 9.41
CA ALA A 42 7.65 10.93 9.46
C ALA A 42 6.93 9.79 8.70
N ALA A 43 7.67 8.82 8.22
CA ALA A 43 7.17 7.63 7.55
C ALA A 43 7.27 6.40 8.45
N LEU A 44 6.25 5.53 8.42
CA LEU A 44 6.29 4.18 8.95
C LEU A 44 6.17 3.20 7.78
N VAL A 45 7.28 2.65 7.32
CA VAL A 45 7.28 1.60 6.29
C VAL A 45 6.86 0.28 6.91
N VAL A 46 5.80 -0.31 6.39
CA VAL A 46 5.25 -1.59 6.83
C VAL A 46 5.36 -2.60 5.69
N ALA A 47 5.94 -3.75 5.96
CA ALA A 47 6.14 -4.84 5.01
C ALA A 47 6.10 -6.21 5.71
N ASP A 48 6.08 -7.30 4.95
CA ASP A 48 6.48 -8.64 5.39
C ASP A 48 7.89 -8.97 4.88
N ASN A 49 8.42 -10.14 5.26
CA ASN A 49 9.76 -10.57 4.87
C ASN A 49 9.97 -10.66 3.34
N ASN A 50 8.94 -11.00 2.59
CA ASN A 50 9.00 -11.12 1.13
C ASN A 50 8.94 -9.76 0.47
N THR A 51 7.99 -8.94 0.87
CA THR A 51 7.77 -7.60 0.30
C THR A 51 8.85 -6.62 0.72
N TRP A 52 9.47 -6.83 1.91
CA TRP A 52 10.68 -6.12 2.32
C TRP A 52 11.81 -6.31 1.31
N LYS A 53 12.11 -7.57 0.96
CA LYS A 53 13.15 -7.88 -0.04
C LYS A 53 12.79 -7.40 -1.44
N ALA A 54 11.51 -7.45 -1.81
CA ALA A 54 11.05 -7.05 -3.13
C ALA A 54 11.15 -5.54 -3.39
N ALA A 55 10.79 -4.71 -2.38
CA ALA A 55 10.74 -3.26 -2.53
C ALA A 55 10.96 -2.50 -1.22
N GLY A 56 10.66 -3.08 -0.05
CA GLY A 56 10.65 -2.37 1.24
C GLY A 56 12.00 -1.78 1.60
N GLU A 57 13.09 -2.54 1.43
CA GLU A 57 14.44 -2.07 1.71
C GLU A 57 14.81 -0.88 0.82
N ALA A 58 14.55 -0.97 -0.48
CA ALA A 58 14.86 0.10 -1.43
C ALA A 58 14.04 1.37 -1.14
N VAL A 59 12.73 1.23 -0.91
CA VAL A 59 11.84 2.36 -0.58
C VAL A 59 12.29 3.02 0.72
N THR A 60 12.58 2.25 1.77
CA THR A 60 13.05 2.77 3.04
C THR A 60 14.36 3.55 2.87
N LYS A 61 15.32 2.98 2.12
CA LYS A 61 16.58 3.65 1.84
C LYS A 61 16.36 4.97 1.11
N HIS A 62 15.53 5.00 0.06
CA HIS A 62 15.23 6.24 -0.67
C HIS A 62 14.61 7.31 0.22
N ILE A 63 13.66 6.93 1.09
CA ILE A 63 13.00 7.84 2.03
C ILE A 63 14.02 8.42 3.03
N GLN A 64 14.90 7.56 3.60
CA GLN A 64 15.94 7.97 4.56
C GLN A 64 17.02 8.83 3.90
N ASP A 65 17.50 8.46 2.71
CA ASP A 65 18.51 9.21 1.95
C ASP A 65 18.01 10.62 1.59
N ALA A 66 16.67 10.77 1.42
CA ALA A 66 16.04 12.07 1.22
C ALA A 66 15.88 12.89 2.52
N GLY A 67 16.29 12.37 3.68
CA GLY A 67 16.21 13.05 4.97
C GLY A 67 14.81 13.05 5.60
N ILE A 68 13.93 12.15 5.17
CA ILE A 68 12.63 11.94 5.81
C ILE A 68 12.82 10.99 6.99
N GLU A 69 12.35 11.38 8.18
CA GLU A 69 12.35 10.48 9.34
C GLU A 69 11.54 9.23 9.02
N CYS A 70 12.15 8.04 9.19
CA CYS A 70 11.54 6.80 8.75
C CYS A 70 11.86 5.66 9.73
N ARG A 71 10.80 5.03 10.24
CA ARG A 71 10.87 3.73 10.94
C ARG A 71 10.29 2.64 10.07
N THR A 72 10.67 1.40 10.38
CA THR A 72 10.19 0.22 9.67
C THR A 72 9.53 -0.74 10.65
N TYR A 73 8.48 -1.40 10.18
CA TYR A 73 7.90 -2.55 10.84
C TYR A 73 7.75 -3.69 9.82
N ILE A 74 8.42 -4.79 10.07
CA ILE A 74 8.41 -5.98 9.22
C ILE A 74 7.70 -7.08 9.98
N PHE A 75 6.59 -7.57 9.46
CA PHE A 75 5.90 -8.71 10.00
C PHE A 75 6.81 -9.96 9.92
N PRO A 76 7.08 -10.61 11.06
CA PRO A 76 8.02 -11.74 11.09
C PRO A 76 7.40 -13.07 10.64
N GLU A 77 6.08 -13.14 10.51
CA GLU A 77 5.36 -14.34 10.13
C GLU A 77 5.69 -14.74 8.68
N GLU A 78 5.95 -16.03 8.44
CA GLU A 78 6.19 -16.54 7.08
C GLU A 78 4.90 -16.62 6.26
N GLU A 79 3.82 -17.03 6.91
CA GLU A 79 2.47 -17.06 6.34
C GLU A 79 1.53 -16.31 7.24
N PHE A 80 0.89 -15.28 6.71
CA PHE A 80 -0.13 -14.55 7.45
C PHE A 80 -1.19 -13.97 6.51
N HIS A 81 -2.35 -13.73 7.07
CA HIS A 81 -3.48 -13.12 6.38
C HIS A 81 -3.81 -11.77 7.00
N ALA A 82 -4.69 -11.00 6.38
CA ALA A 82 -5.14 -9.74 6.94
C ALA A 82 -6.06 -9.99 8.15
N GLU A 83 -5.47 -10.38 9.29
CA GLU A 83 -6.19 -10.57 10.55
C GLU A 83 -6.18 -9.30 11.40
N PHE A 84 -7.26 -9.11 12.15
CA PHE A 84 -7.45 -7.89 12.93
C PHE A 84 -6.35 -7.69 13.99
N GLU A 85 -5.80 -8.79 14.54
CA GLU A 85 -4.70 -8.70 15.50
C GLU A 85 -3.42 -8.09 14.92
N PHE A 86 -3.20 -8.21 13.60
CA PHE A 86 -2.06 -7.58 12.92
C PHE A 86 -2.28 -6.09 12.70
N VAL A 87 -3.53 -5.66 12.56
CA VAL A 87 -3.87 -4.22 12.57
C VAL A 87 -3.50 -3.61 13.91
N ASP A 88 -3.85 -4.26 15.03
CA ASP A 88 -3.51 -3.80 16.39
C ASP A 88 -2.01 -3.60 16.60
N ARG A 89 -1.15 -4.35 15.88
CA ARG A 89 0.31 -4.19 15.97
C ARG A 89 0.76 -2.89 15.29
N VAL A 90 0.17 -2.55 14.15
CA VAL A 90 0.46 -1.29 13.44
C VAL A 90 -0.11 -0.11 14.24
N ASP A 91 -1.32 -0.25 14.78
CA ASP A 91 -1.96 0.76 15.64
C ASP A 91 -1.08 1.12 16.84
N LYS A 92 -0.55 0.13 17.57
CA LYS A 92 0.35 0.36 18.71
C LYS A 92 1.62 1.14 18.35
N ILE A 93 2.12 0.98 17.13
CA ILE A 93 3.26 1.77 16.67
C ILE A 93 2.82 3.20 16.40
N LEU A 94 1.68 3.39 15.73
CA LEU A 94 1.14 4.71 15.40
C LEU A 94 0.67 5.50 16.63
N ASP A 95 0.26 4.82 17.72
CA ASP A 95 -0.04 5.43 19.02
C ASP A 95 1.17 6.16 19.62
N SER A 96 2.37 5.63 19.39
CA SER A 96 3.62 6.14 19.96
C SER A 96 4.50 6.88 18.96
N TYR A 97 4.15 6.87 17.69
CA TYR A 97 4.95 7.44 16.62
C TYR A 97 4.05 8.13 15.58
N ASP A 98 4.04 9.47 15.60
CA ASP A 98 3.25 10.27 14.66
C ASP A 98 3.81 10.20 13.25
N ALA A 99 3.53 9.12 12.56
CA ALA A 99 4.01 8.86 11.21
C ALA A 99 2.87 8.59 10.23
N ILE A 100 3.17 8.71 8.96
CA ILE A 100 2.30 8.29 7.85
C ILE A 100 2.65 6.84 7.49
N PRO A 101 1.70 5.91 7.49
CA PRO A 101 1.95 4.54 7.02
C PRO A 101 2.31 4.50 5.54
N VAL A 102 3.36 3.75 5.22
CA VAL A 102 3.79 3.41 3.86
C VAL A 102 3.70 1.89 3.73
N ALA A 103 2.60 1.41 3.20
CA ALA A 103 2.34 0.00 2.97
C ALA A 103 3.18 -0.50 1.79
N VAL A 104 4.21 -1.29 2.02
CA VAL A 104 4.98 -1.92 0.94
C VAL A 104 4.59 -3.38 0.85
N GLY A 105 3.69 -3.70 -0.07
CA GLY A 105 3.14 -5.04 -0.14
C GLY A 105 2.03 -5.23 -1.16
N SER A 106 1.37 -6.37 -1.06
CA SER A 106 0.16 -6.70 -1.81
C SER A 106 -1.09 -6.45 -0.96
N GLY A 107 -2.20 -7.10 -1.28
CA GLY A 107 -3.49 -6.90 -0.63
C GLY A 107 -3.44 -6.94 0.91
N VAL A 108 -2.75 -7.93 1.48
CA VAL A 108 -2.68 -8.10 2.95
C VAL A 108 -2.07 -6.88 3.63
N ILE A 109 -0.84 -6.50 3.25
CA ILE A 109 -0.16 -5.34 3.84
C ILE A 109 -0.93 -4.04 3.57
N ASN A 110 -1.51 -3.91 2.37
CA ASN A 110 -2.34 -2.76 2.03
C ASN A 110 -3.55 -2.65 2.97
N ASP A 111 -4.29 -3.72 3.18
CA ASP A 111 -5.51 -3.69 4.00
C ASP A 111 -5.21 -3.47 5.49
N LEU A 112 -4.13 -4.06 6.02
CA LEU A 112 -3.68 -3.81 7.39
C LEU A 112 -3.32 -2.33 7.61
N CYS A 113 -2.51 -1.76 6.71
CA CYS A 113 -2.10 -0.35 6.80
C CYS A 113 -3.25 0.62 6.54
N LYS A 114 -4.14 0.28 5.61
CA LYS A 114 -5.35 1.06 5.30
C LYS A 114 -6.23 1.18 6.54
N LEU A 115 -6.50 0.07 7.23
CA LEU A 115 -7.34 0.06 8.42
C LEU A 115 -6.65 0.77 9.59
N ALA A 116 -5.37 0.52 9.84
CA ALA A 116 -4.62 1.22 10.87
C ALA A 116 -4.56 2.75 10.61
N ALA A 117 -4.31 3.17 9.37
CA ALA A 117 -4.34 4.58 8.99
C ALA A 117 -5.72 5.20 9.26
N PHE A 118 -6.80 4.48 8.95
CA PHE A 118 -8.17 4.91 9.21
C PHE A 118 -8.47 5.08 10.70
N HIS A 119 -8.03 4.13 11.56
CA HIS A 119 -8.18 4.24 13.02
C HIS A 119 -7.52 5.50 13.59
N HIS A 120 -6.39 5.92 13.00
CA HIS A 120 -5.64 7.11 13.42
C HIS A 120 -6.00 8.38 12.63
N GLU A 121 -7.07 8.36 11.83
CA GLU A 121 -7.50 9.50 10.98
C GLU A 121 -6.36 10.04 10.09
N LYS A 122 -5.47 9.15 9.63
CA LYS A 122 -4.30 9.48 8.81
C LYS A 122 -4.48 9.03 7.37
N PRO A 123 -4.01 9.81 6.40
CA PRO A 123 -3.79 9.29 5.04
C PRO A 123 -2.64 8.28 5.05
N TYR A 124 -2.53 7.48 3.98
CA TYR A 124 -1.40 6.57 3.83
C TYR A 124 -0.93 6.48 2.38
N MET A 125 0.25 5.89 2.19
CA MET A 125 0.84 5.57 0.90
C MET A 125 0.91 4.06 0.72
N VAL A 126 0.69 3.58 -0.50
CA VAL A 126 0.95 2.17 -0.86
C VAL A 126 1.99 2.09 -1.96
N VAL A 127 2.93 1.16 -1.80
CA VAL A 127 3.87 0.69 -2.82
C VAL A 127 3.50 -0.74 -3.15
N ALA A 128 2.88 -0.92 -4.31
CA ALA A 128 2.38 -2.22 -4.73
C ALA A 128 3.53 -3.15 -5.14
N THR A 129 3.55 -4.38 -4.59
CA THR A 129 4.59 -5.37 -4.90
C THR A 129 4.10 -6.52 -5.77
N ALA A 130 2.80 -6.65 -6.01
CA ALA A 130 2.21 -7.64 -6.90
C ALA A 130 0.90 -7.11 -7.50
N ALA A 131 0.60 -7.52 -8.73
CA ALA A 131 -0.70 -7.26 -9.36
C ALA A 131 -1.71 -8.36 -8.97
N SER A 132 -1.94 -8.53 -7.66
CA SER A 132 -2.72 -9.64 -7.10
C SER A 132 -4.17 -9.32 -6.78
N VAL A 133 -4.51 -8.04 -6.77
CA VAL A 133 -5.86 -7.51 -6.51
C VAL A 133 -6.08 -6.24 -7.31
N ASP A 134 -7.33 -5.90 -7.58
CA ASP A 134 -7.70 -4.61 -8.19
C ASP A 134 -8.00 -3.54 -7.12
N GLY A 135 -8.01 -3.93 -5.84
CA GLY A 135 -8.46 -3.15 -4.69
C GLY A 135 -7.47 -2.11 -4.13
N TYR A 136 -6.32 -1.86 -4.76
CA TYR A 136 -5.34 -0.89 -4.22
C TYR A 136 -5.94 0.50 -4.01
N ALA A 137 -6.73 0.97 -4.95
CA ALA A 137 -7.39 2.29 -4.89
C ALA A 137 -8.80 2.26 -4.27
N SER A 138 -9.20 1.14 -3.67
CA SER A 138 -10.52 1.03 -3.02
C SER A 138 -10.53 1.61 -1.60
N SER A 139 -11.70 2.03 -1.13
CA SER A 139 -11.91 2.48 0.24
C SER A 139 -12.22 1.34 1.22
N GLY A 140 -12.44 0.11 0.76
CA GLY A 140 -12.67 -1.04 1.64
C GLY A 140 -11.37 -1.71 2.09
N ALA A 141 -11.29 -2.10 3.37
CA ALA A 141 -10.27 -3.00 3.90
C ALA A 141 -10.90 -4.33 4.27
N VAL A 142 -10.37 -5.42 3.72
CA VAL A 142 -10.87 -6.78 4.02
C VAL A 142 -9.96 -7.43 5.04
N VAL A 143 -10.48 -7.64 6.24
CA VAL A 143 -9.75 -8.28 7.34
C VAL A 143 -10.55 -9.45 7.93
N THR A 144 -9.83 -10.40 8.53
CA THR A 144 -10.45 -11.51 9.27
C THR A 144 -10.53 -11.13 10.74
N LYS A 145 -11.72 -11.23 11.31
CA LYS A 145 -11.97 -11.05 12.75
C LYS A 145 -12.80 -12.23 13.26
N ASP A 146 -12.34 -12.88 14.31
CA ASP A 146 -13.01 -14.04 14.92
C ASP A 146 -13.35 -15.14 13.88
N GLY A 147 -12.43 -15.36 12.92
CA GLY A 147 -12.58 -16.36 11.85
C GLY A 147 -13.50 -15.96 10.70
N ALA A 148 -14.10 -14.78 10.73
CA ALA A 148 -14.96 -14.26 9.66
C ALA A 148 -14.27 -13.13 8.88
N LYS A 149 -14.32 -13.18 7.54
CA LYS A 149 -13.91 -12.06 6.70
C LYS A 149 -14.95 -10.95 6.78
N ILE A 150 -14.50 -9.75 7.15
CA ILE A 150 -15.31 -8.53 7.19
C ILE A 150 -14.70 -7.49 6.27
N ASN A 151 -15.55 -6.72 5.61
CA ASN A 151 -15.14 -5.55 4.83
C ASN A 151 -15.48 -4.31 5.65
N ILE A 152 -14.45 -3.52 5.98
CA ILE A 152 -14.59 -2.29 6.74
C ILE A 152 -14.43 -1.12 5.78
N GLU A 153 -15.40 -0.22 5.76
CA GLU A 153 -15.30 1.01 4.99
C GLU A 153 -14.28 1.95 5.63
N THR A 154 -13.33 2.38 4.82
CA THR A 154 -12.20 3.24 5.21
C THR A 154 -12.02 4.33 4.15
N HIS A 155 -10.80 4.75 3.87
CA HIS A 155 -10.45 5.62 2.74
C HIS A 155 -9.38 4.96 1.85
N ALA A 156 -9.37 5.33 0.56
CA ALA A 156 -8.34 4.88 -0.35
C ALA A 156 -6.96 5.50 -0.01
N PRO A 157 -5.84 4.89 -0.46
CA PRO A 157 -4.51 5.49 -0.28
C PRO A 157 -4.42 6.84 -0.96
N LYS A 158 -3.77 7.79 -0.31
CA LYS A 158 -3.52 9.11 -0.90
C LYS A 158 -2.49 9.04 -2.02
N VAL A 159 -1.54 8.11 -1.90
CA VAL A 159 -0.47 7.86 -2.88
C VAL A 159 -0.39 6.39 -3.22
N ILE A 160 -0.31 6.09 -4.51
CA ILE A 160 -0.03 4.74 -5.03
C ILE A 160 1.23 4.82 -5.88
N LEU A 161 2.20 3.93 -5.60
CA LEU A 161 3.42 3.75 -6.38
C LEU A 161 3.52 2.29 -6.82
N ALA A 162 3.74 2.06 -8.11
CA ALA A 162 3.83 0.72 -8.68
C ALA A 162 5.01 0.61 -9.65
N ASP A 163 6.03 -0.16 -9.28
CA ASP A 163 7.16 -0.45 -10.16
C ASP A 163 6.91 -1.72 -10.96
N ASN A 164 6.87 -1.60 -12.29
CA ASN A 164 6.58 -2.71 -13.18
C ASN A 164 7.57 -3.89 -13.05
N LYS A 165 8.84 -3.62 -12.72
CA LYS A 165 9.83 -4.68 -12.50
C LYS A 165 9.55 -5.45 -11.23
N VAL A 166 9.13 -4.76 -10.16
CA VAL A 166 8.72 -5.39 -8.90
C VAL A 166 7.46 -6.23 -9.12
N LEU A 167 6.45 -5.67 -9.78
CA LEU A 167 5.21 -6.38 -10.09
C LEU A 167 5.46 -7.62 -10.97
N ALA A 168 6.34 -7.52 -11.96
CA ALA A 168 6.68 -8.61 -12.86
C ALA A 168 7.52 -9.72 -12.18
N ALA A 169 8.26 -9.39 -11.13
CA ALA A 169 9.04 -10.35 -10.36
C ALA A 169 8.22 -11.12 -9.32
N ALA A 170 6.99 -10.68 -9.04
CA ALA A 170 6.08 -11.36 -8.12
C ALA A 170 5.72 -12.79 -8.64
N PRO A 171 5.36 -13.73 -7.75
CA PRO A 171 4.87 -15.04 -8.14
C PRO A 171 3.74 -14.95 -9.18
N LYS A 172 3.79 -15.78 -10.21
CA LYS A 172 2.81 -15.75 -11.33
C LYS A 172 1.37 -15.99 -10.87
N GLU A 173 1.22 -16.75 -9.79
CA GLU A 173 -0.06 -17.05 -9.16
C GLU A 173 -0.72 -15.78 -8.63
N MET A 174 0.07 -14.81 -8.16
CA MET A 174 -0.45 -13.51 -7.71
C MET A 174 -1.01 -12.71 -8.88
N THR A 175 -0.32 -12.68 -10.02
CA THR A 175 -0.84 -12.01 -11.23
C THR A 175 -2.11 -12.71 -11.75
N ALA A 176 -2.14 -14.04 -11.70
CA ALA A 176 -3.33 -14.80 -12.08
C ALA A 176 -4.52 -14.52 -11.15
N ALA A 177 -4.26 -14.39 -9.83
CA ALA A 177 -5.29 -14.01 -8.85
C ALA A 177 -5.85 -12.61 -9.15
N GLY A 178 -5.00 -11.62 -9.43
CA GLY A 178 -5.43 -10.26 -9.77
C GLY A 178 -6.23 -10.20 -11.08
N TYR A 179 -5.87 -11.01 -12.06
CA TYR A 179 -6.68 -11.15 -13.28
C TYR A 179 -8.07 -11.75 -12.98
N GLY A 180 -8.13 -12.77 -12.11
CA GLY A 180 -9.39 -13.36 -11.66
C GLY A 180 -10.27 -12.35 -10.91
N ASP A 181 -9.68 -11.56 -10.03
CA ASP A 181 -10.35 -10.52 -9.26
C ASP A 181 -10.96 -9.44 -10.18
N LEU A 182 -10.20 -8.97 -11.17
CA LEU A 182 -10.68 -8.02 -12.18
C LEU A 182 -11.77 -8.64 -13.05
N ALA A 183 -11.62 -9.91 -13.49
CA ALA A 183 -12.59 -10.58 -14.34
C ALA A 183 -13.93 -10.81 -13.63
N ALA A 184 -13.92 -11.06 -12.33
CA ALA A 184 -15.15 -11.24 -11.54
C ALA A 184 -16.07 -10.01 -11.59
N LYS A 185 -15.52 -8.81 -11.74
CA LYS A 185 -16.29 -7.55 -11.83
C LYS A 185 -17.00 -7.35 -13.19
N VAL A 186 -16.62 -8.12 -14.21
CA VAL A 186 -17.28 -8.07 -15.51
C VAL A 186 -18.53 -8.96 -15.52
N THR A 187 -18.60 -9.93 -14.59
CA THR A 187 -19.64 -10.96 -14.54
C THR A 187 -20.62 -10.79 -13.36
N SER A 188 -20.41 -9.81 -12.49
CA SER A 188 -21.23 -9.51 -11.32
C SER A 188 -22.27 -8.42 -11.57
#